data_a1933cb61d1f4e940fde1773cc8d470c
#
_entry.id   a1933cb61d1f4e940fde1773cc8d470c
#
_cell.length_a   1.000
_cell.length_b   1.000
_cell.length_c   1.000
_cell.angle_alpha   90.00
_cell.angle_beta   90.00
_cell.angle_gamma   90.00
#
_symmetry.space_group_name_H-M   'P 1'
#
loop_
_entity.id
_entity.type
_entity.pdbx_description
1 polymer ?
#
loop_
_entity_poly.entity_id
_entity_poly.type
_entity_poly.pdbx_seq_one_letter_code
_entity_poly.pdbx_strand_id
1 'polypeptide(L)'
;MKKINWEKVNKFIKNRNFIIALCVFGLTMASIGFSYASFFSVKTNTTNQSITTGTLQVSYGSNSSSIQRTGMGSMSDEMGLAQSEASVIYVQNTGTLNSTYVMNIGYDMTNFKARTSYKTTDELTPLDYVMVAVYEYNGAGSADTLVAGPISVAELPIYKLDSSDARNNRYSILFNTVGSTSSSTSTKTYKIKTWLSDKAIPAASYTYFYINTEIVAEVVNAKMSYNLSGTITDGTNNLSGATISLQNGSLTSTTSSSGAFSLSGIYPGVYNVDITYNNVTYKGNLTVVEGTSVALSSMGSTFSGSNIYNVANTYGTTLAKIISKNNIDTYSSAASISSGSLYPTYKLTGAASASISGIKIALNTTNNTYTMSK
;
A
#
# COMPACT_ATOMS: atom_id res chain seq x y z
N MET A 1 -28.74 31.87 -45.30
CA MET A 1 -27.93 32.24 -44.14
C MET A 1 -28.52 33.47 -43.45
N LYS A 2 -29.01 33.34 -42.21
CA LYS A 2 -29.52 34.49 -41.44
C LYS A 2 -28.34 35.41 -41.10
N LYS A 3 -28.38 36.68 -41.52
CA LYS A 3 -27.36 37.67 -41.17
C LYS A 3 -27.37 37.88 -39.65
N ILE A 4 -26.20 37.73 -39.05
CA ILE A 4 -26.00 37.99 -37.61
C ILE A 4 -26.20 39.49 -37.36
N ASN A 5 -27.11 39.82 -36.44
CA ASN A 5 -27.35 41.21 -36.06
C ASN A 5 -26.29 41.64 -35.01
N TRP A 6 -25.22 42.28 -35.50
CA TRP A 6 -24.05 42.68 -34.72
C TRP A 6 -24.37 43.71 -33.62
N GLU A 7 -25.41 44.53 -33.77
CA GLU A 7 -25.82 45.48 -32.71
C GLU A 7 -26.36 44.75 -31.46
N LYS A 8 -27.17 43.68 -31.66
CA LYS A 8 -27.65 42.85 -30.55
C LYS A 8 -26.54 42.09 -29.89
N VAL A 9 -25.56 41.61 -30.64
CA VAL A 9 -24.37 40.92 -30.12
C VAL A 9 -23.52 41.87 -29.28
N ASN A 10 -23.27 43.10 -29.76
CA ASN A 10 -22.51 44.10 -29.03
C ASN A 10 -23.19 44.54 -27.75
N LYS A 11 -24.52 44.67 -27.73
CA LYS A 11 -25.30 45.01 -26.54
C LYS A 11 -25.27 43.88 -25.49
N PHE A 12 -25.25 42.63 -25.97
CA PHE A 12 -25.13 41.47 -25.10
C PHE A 12 -23.75 41.36 -24.46
N ILE A 13 -22.67 41.54 -25.25
CA ILE A 13 -21.28 41.50 -24.79
C ILE A 13 -20.97 42.64 -23.78
N LYS A 14 -21.59 43.81 -23.93
CA LYS A 14 -21.41 44.94 -23.03
C LYS A 14 -22.27 44.85 -21.74
N ASN A 15 -23.10 43.84 -21.62
CA ASN A 15 -23.90 43.63 -20.41
C ASN A 15 -22.99 43.24 -19.24
N ARG A 16 -22.98 44.05 -18.18
CA ARG A 16 -22.18 43.87 -16.98
C ARG A 16 -22.34 42.46 -16.39
N ASN A 17 -23.58 41.96 -16.35
CA ASN A 17 -23.84 40.64 -15.81
C ASN A 17 -23.27 39.51 -16.71
N PHE A 18 -23.23 39.71 -18.03
CA PHE A 18 -22.60 38.76 -18.96
C PHE A 18 -21.08 38.75 -18.78
N ILE A 19 -20.45 39.92 -18.62
CA ILE A 19 -19.00 40.00 -18.35
C ILE A 19 -18.67 39.33 -17.01
N ILE A 20 -19.46 39.56 -15.96
CA ILE A 20 -19.28 38.89 -14.67
C ILE A 20 -19.40 37.36 -14.82
N ALA A 21 -20.44 36.88 -15.51
CA ALA A 21 -20.65 35.46 -15.73
C ALA A 21 -19.49 34.83 -16.53
N LEU A 22 -18.95 35.53 -17.53
CA LEU A 22 -17.81 35.11 -18.34
C LEU A 22 -16.53 35.06 -17.49
N CYS A 23 -16.31 36.05 -16.60
CA CYS A 23 -15.18 36.07 -15.69
C CYS A 23 -15.27 34.92 -14.66
N VAL A 24 -16.45 34.69 -14.08
CA VAL A 24 -16.69 33.58 -13.16
C VAL A 24 -16.46 32.23 -13.87
N PHE A 25 -16.99 32.07 -15.08
CA PHE A 25 -16.78 30.87 -15.89
C PHE A 25 -15.29 30.68 -16.24
N GLY A 26 -14.59 31.74 -16.61
CA GLY A 26 -13.13 31.69 -16.87
C GLY A 26 -12.33 31.32 -15.62
N LEU A 27 -12.68 31.85 -14.44
CA LEU A 27 -12.05 31.52 -13.18
C LEU A 27 -12.34 30.07 -12.75
N THR A 28 -13.58 29.59 -12.94
CA THR A 28 -13.91 28.20 -12.66
C THR A 28 -13.21 27.24 -13.61
N MET A 29 -13.12 27.54 -14.90
CA MET A 29 -12.37 26.75 -15.87
C MET A 29 -10.86 26.77 -15.58
N ALA A 30 -10.31 27.91 -15.15
CA ALA A 30 -8.93 28.01 -14.72
C ALA A 30 -8.69 27.18 -13.44
N SER A 31 -9.58 27.24 -12.46
CA SER A 31 -9.46 26.45 -11.22
C SER A 31 -9.62 24.97 -11.48
N ILE A 32 -10.50 24.54 -12.39
CA ILE A 32 -10.61 23.15 -12.85
C ILE A 32 -9.35 22.75 -13.63
N GLY A 33 -8.84 23.61 -14.50
CA GLY A 33 -7.60 23.39 -15.23
C GLY A 33 -6.40 23.26 -14.29
N PHE A 34 -6.31 24.07 -13.25
CA PHE A 34 -5.28 23.94 -12.21
C PHE A 34 -5.48 22.69 -11.34
N SER A 35 -6.69 22.24 -11.10
CA SER A 35 -6.98 21.01 -10.38
C SER A 35 -6.68 19.75 -11.20
N TYR A 36 -6.85 19.80 -12.53
CA TYR A 36 -6.51 18.69 -13.44
C TYR A 36 -5.04 18.68 -13.85
N ALA A 37 -4.34 19.77 -13.67
CA ALA A 37 -2.88 19.81 -13.78
C ALA A 37 -2.21 19.29 -12.48
N SER A 38 -2.88 18.46 -11.73
CA SER A 38 -2.33 17.63 -10.66
C SER A 38 -1.49 16.55 -11.32
N PHE A 39 -0.21 16.77 -11.35
CA PHE A 39 0.80 16.10 -12.14
C PHE A 39 1.04 14.69 -11.65
N PHE A 40 0.68 13.72 -12.49
CA PHE A 40 1.16 12.36 -12.35
C PHE A 40 2.39 12.18 -13.24
N SER A 41 3.56 11.99 -12.64
CA SER A 41 4.68 11.38 -13.33
C SER A 41 4.88 9.98 -12.77
N VAL A 42 4.47 8.99 -13.53
CA VAL A 42 4.79 7.59 -13.22
C VAL A 42 6.01 7.21 -14.03
N LYS A 43 7.10 6.89 -13.37
CA LYS A 43 8.27 6.34 -14.04
C LYS A 43 8.38 4.85 -13.78
N THR A 44 8.06 4.09 -14.81
CA THR A 44 8.39 2.69 -14.95
C THR A 44 9.43 2.57 -16.05
N ASN A 45 10.68 2.34 -15.71
CA ASN A 45 11.84 2.18 -16.61
C ASN A 45 12.71 3.41 -16.93
N THR A 46 13.95 3.13 -16.94
CA THR A 46 15.27 3.69 -17.22
C THR A 46 15.44 4.95 -18.10
N THR A 47 14.43 5.65 -18.55
CA THR A 47 14.57 6.91 -19.28
C THR A 47 14.03 8.09 -18.48
N ASN A 48 14.81 9.17 -18.43
CA ASN A 48 14.40 10.41 -17.76
C ASN A 48 13.15 10.99 -18.42
N GLN A 49 12.07 11.14 -17.66
CA GLN A 49 10.89 11.90 -18.10
C GLN A 49 10.87 13.25 -17.36
N SER A 50 10.76 14.33 -18.13
CA SER A 50 10.67 15.69 -17.64
C SER A 50 9.24 16.21 -17.84
N ILE A 51 8.59 16.67 -16.78
CA ILE A 51 7.27 17.30 -16.83
C ILE A 51 7.42 18.77 -16.48
N THR A 52 6.89 19.65 -17.34
CA THR A 52 7.21 21.08 -17.40
C THR A 52 6.25 21.96 -16.57
N THR A 53 6.11 21.76 -15.29
CA THR A 53 5.63 22.77 -14.31
C THR A 53 5.87 22.22 -12.92
N GLY A 54 7.01 22.58 -12.29
CA GLY A 54 7.44 21.98 -11.05
C GLY A 54 7.95 20.55 -11.28
N THR A 55 9.01 20.42 -12.08
CA THR A 55 9.48 19.13 -12.60
C THR A 55 10.14 18.29 -11.51
N LEU A 56 9.52 17.18 -11.16
CA LEU A 56 10.16 16.12 -10.39
C LEU A 56 10.87 15.17 -11.37
N GLN A 57 12.17 15.07 -11.26
CA GLN A 57 12.97 14.11 -12.00
C GLN A 57 13.29 12.92 -11.11
N VAL A 58 13.04 11.72 -11.60
CA VAL A 58 13.42 10.49 -10.92
C VAL A 58 14.46 9.76 -11.76
N SER A 59 15.56 9.38 -11.16
CA SER A 59 16.56 8.51 -11.77
C SER A 59 16.86 7.34 -10.83
N TYR A 60 17.29 6.24 -11.43
CA TYR A 60 17.74 5.06 -10.69
C TYR A 60 19.25 4.96 -10.80
N GLY A 61 19.90 4.43 -9.79
CA GLY A 61 21.33 4.15 -9.80
C GLY A 61 21.69 3.08 -10.85
N SER A 62 22.77 2.40 -10.65
CA SER A 62 23.29 1.38 -11.57
C SER A 62 22.30 0.24 -11.88
N ASN A 63 21.27 0.07 -11.06
CA ASN A 63 20.22 -0.92 -11.23
C ASN A 63 18.92 -0.25 -11.68
N SER A 64 18.15 -0.96 -12.49
CA SER A 64 16.82 -0.54 -12.91
C SER A 64 15.85 -0.43 -11.72
N SER A 65 14.63 0.09 -11.95
CA SER A 65 13.52 0.02 -10.98
C SER A 65 13.16 -1.42 -10.59
N SER A 66 13.57 -2.40 -11.40
CA SER A 66 13.35 -3.82 -11.19
C SER A 66 14.41 -4.40 -10.27
N ILE A 67 13.97 -5.06 -9.22
CA ILE A 67 14.78 -5.81 -8.28
C ILE A 67 14.55 -7.29 -8.55
N GLN A 68 15.57 -7.94 -9.11
CA GLN A 68 15.53 -9.35 -9.45
C GLN A 68 16.59 -10.09 -8.63
N ARG A 69 16.20 -11.16 -8.00
CA ARG A 69 17.09 -12.00 -7.21
C ARG A 69 16.90 -13.47 -7.61
N THR A 70 17.99 -14.20 -7.65
CA THR A 70 18.00 -15.65 -7.87
C THR A 70 18.70 -16.33 -6.70
N GLY A 71 18.16 -17.45 -6.25
CA GLY A 71 18.78 -18.26 -5.20
C GLY A 71 18.80 -17.59 -3.83
N MET A 72 17.84 -16.71 -3.53
CA MET A 72 17.76 -16.07 -2.21
C MET A 72 17.40 -17.09 -1.13
N GLY A 73 18.29 -17.23 -0.15
CA GLY A 73 17.95 -17.85 1.12
C GLY A 73 17.06 -16.90 1.94
N SER A 74 16.19 -17.47 2.76
CA SER A 74 15.46 -16.69 3.79
C SER A 74 16.43 -16.19 4.86
N MET A 75 16.16 -14.99 5.40
CA MET A 75 17.01 -14.39 6.41
C MET A 75 16.19 -13.57 7.41
N SER A 76 16.73 -13.39 8.61
CA SER A 76 16.15 -12.51 9.62
C SER A 76 16.18 -11.05 9.18
N ASP A 77 15.35 -10.21 9.81
CA ASP A 77 15.33 -8.77 9.53
C ASP A 77 16.71 -8.13 9.82
N GLU A 78 17.40 -8.57 10.87
CA GLU A 78 18.75 -8.08 11.19
C GLU A 78 19.74 -8.36 10.05
N MET A 79 19.73 -9.58 9.51
CA MET A 79 20.56 -9.95 8.35
C MET A 79 20.15 -9.19 7.10
N GLY A 80 18.84 -9.01 6.88
CA GLY A 80 18.28 -8.26 5.77
C GLY A 80 18.71 -6.79 5.80
N LEU A 81 18.67 -6.15 6.96
CA LEU A 81 19.13 -4.78 7.16
C LEU A 81 20.64 -4.64 7.02
N ALA A 82 21.42 -5.67 7.39
CA ALA A 82 22.88 -5.66 7.29
C ALA A 82 23.42 -5.86 5.86
N GLN A 83 22.56 -6.25 4.89
CA GLN A 83 23.00 -6.43 3.50
C GLN A 83 23.67 -5.18 2.93
N SER A 84 24.76 -5.38 2.19
CA SER A 84 25.42 -4.31 1.43
C SER A 84 24.68 -3.95 0.13
N GLU A 85 23.98 -4.93 -0.46
CA GLU A 85 23.21 -4.73 -1.68
C GLU A 85 21.94 -3.92 -1.42
N ALA A 86 21.79 -2.85 -2.18
CA ALA A 86 20.58 -2.03 -2.19
C ALA A 86 20.32 -1.51 -3.59
N SER A 87 19.04 -1.36 -3.94
CA SER A 87 18.65 -0.59 -5.12
C SER A 87 18.68 0.90 -4.76
N VAL A 88 19.34 1.71 -5.59
CA VAL A 88 19.49 3.15 -5.33
C VAL A 88 18.56 3.94 -6.23
N ILE A 89 17.79 4.84 -5.62
CA ILE A 89 16.87 5.75 -6.32
C ILE A 89 17.27 7.19 -5.99
N TYR A 90 17.36 8.01 -7.02
CA TYR A 90 17.55 9.45 -6.92
C TYR A 90 16.25 10.16 -7.25
N VAL A 91 15.75 10.96 -6.33
CA VAL A 91 14.58 11.82 -6.52
C VAL A 91 15.06 13.26 -6.52
N GLN A 92 14.94 13.95 -7.66
CA GLN A 92 15.37 15.32 -7.80
C GLN A 92 14.21 16.19 -8.27
N ASN A 93 13.99 17.30 -7.58
CA ASN A 93 13.06 18.33 -8.01
C ASN A 93 13.83 19.41 -8.77
N THR A 94 13.56 19.54 -10.07
CA THR A 94 14.10 20.58 -10.93
C THR A 94 13.16 21.77 -11.08
N GLY A 95 12.02 21.77 -10.42
CA GLY A 95 11.02 22.84 -10.43
C GLY A 95 11.26 23.90 -9.35
N THR A 96 10.53 25.00 -9.44
CA THR A 96 10.62 26.13 -8.52
C THR A 96 9.76 25.96 -7.27
N LEU A 97 8.90 24.95 -7.22
CA LEU A 97 8.01 24.65 -6.09
C LEU A 97 8.44 23.35 -5.43
N ASN A 98 8.17 23.22 -4.13
CA ASN A 98 8.33 21.94 -3.44
C ASN A 98 7.39 20.90 -4.06
N SER A 99 7.91 19.69 -4.24
CA SER A 99 7.13 18.57 -4.76
C SER A 99 6.99 17.47 -3.71
N THR A 100 5.83 16.83 -3.69
CA THR A 100 5.58 15.64 -2.90
C THR A 100 5.58 14.43 -3.82
N TYR A 101 5.91 13.28 -3.28
CA TYR A 101 5.93 12.03 -4.02
C TYR A 101 5.65 10.84 -3.13
N VAL A 102 5.21 9.79 -3.78
CA VAL A 102 5.01 8.47 -3.19
C VAL A 102 5.98 7.50 -3.83
N MET A 103 6.69 6.75 -3.00
CA MET A 103 7.48 5.61 -3.44
C MET A 103 6.62 4.35 -3.29
N ASN A 104 6.35 3.70 -4.40
CA ASN A 104 5.56 2.48 -4.45
C ASN A 104 6.44 1.27 -4.77
N ILE A 105 5.95 0.10 -4.35
CA ILE A 105 6.58 -1.20 -4.59
C ILE A 105 5.50 -2.21 -4.97
N GLY A 106 5.86 -3.20 -5.78
CA GLY A 106 4.97 -4.29 -6.18
C GLY A 106 5.68 -5.27 -7.10
N TYR A 107 4.96 -6.25 -7.64
CA TYR A 107 5.54 -7.20 -8.58
C TYR A 107 5.97 -6.56 -9.90
N ASP A 108 7.08 -7.01 -10.42
CA ASP A 108 7.54 -6.69 -11.79
C ASP A 108 7.03 -7.73 -12.79
N MET A 109 5.77 -7.63 -13.12
CA MET A 109 5.12 -8.56 -14.05
C MET A 109 5.69 -8.50 -15.46
N THR A 110 6.23 -7.36 -15.87
CA THR A 110 6.82 -7.16 -17.20
C THR A 110 8.08 -8.01 -17.35
N ASN A 111 9.04 -7.83 -16.46
CA ASN A 111 10.30 -8.59 -16.52
C ASN A 111 10.09 -10.04 -16.12
N PHE A 112 9.16 -10.34 -15.23
CA PHE A 112 8.80 -11.71 -14.87
C PHE A 112 8.34 -12.51 -16.10
N LYS A 113 7.43 -11.97 -16.92
CA LYS A 113 6.92 -12.61 -18.14
C LYS A 113 7.91 -12.58 -19.31
N ALA A 114 8.81 -11.61 -19.34
CA ALA A 114 9.80 -11.46 -20.41
C ALA A 114 10.98 -12.45 -20.33
N ARG A 115 11.05 -13.30 -19.28
CA ARG A 115 12.08 -14.30 -19.14
C ARG A 115 12.01 -15.36 -20.27
N THR A 116 13.15 -15.73 -20.81
CA THR A 116 13.23 -16.77 -21.85
C THR A 116 12.71 -18.14 -21.38
N SER A 117 12.80 -18.41 -20.08
CA SER A 117 12.34 -19.64 -19.42
C SER A 117 10.94 -19.53 -18.80
N TYR A 118 10.21 -18.42 -19.04
CA TYR A 118 8.90 -18.22 -18.46
C TYR A 118 7.91 -19.31 -18.84
N LYS A 119 7.18 -19.79 -17.83
CA LYS A 119 6.04 -20.71 -17.97
C LYS A 119 4.84 -20.07 -17.25
N THR A 120 3.65 -20.35 -17.73
CA THR A 120 2.40 -19.88 -17.11
C THR A 120 2.16 -20.45 -15.71
N THR A 121 2.86 -21.55 -15.38
CA THR A 121 2.84 -22.20 -14.07
C THR A 121 3.90 -21.66 -13.11
N ASP A 122 4.76 -20.72 -13.55
CA ASP A 122 5.76 -20.13 -12.68
C ASP A 122 5.09 -19.19 -11.68
N GLU A 123 5.52 -19.27 -10.44
CA GLU A 123 4.96 -18.52 -9.32
C GLU A 123 5.92 -17.45 -8.83
N LEU A 124 5.36 -16.30 -8.41
CA LEU A 124 6.09 -15.22 -7.79
C LEU A 124 6.20 -15.44 -6.28
N THR A 125 7.30 -14.98 -5.68
CA THR A 125 7.44 -14.96 -4.23
C THR A 125 6.31 -14.17 -3.60
N PRO A 126 5.53 -14.74 -2.65
CA PRO A 126 4.45 -14.01 -1.98
C PRO A 126 4.95 -12.74 -1.33
N LEU A 127 4.25 -11.62 -1.54
CA LEU A 127 4.62 -10.32 -0.96
C LEU A 127 4.58 -10.33 0.57
N ASP A 128 3.89 -11.29 1.18
CA ASP A 128 3.90 -11.54 2.63
C ASP A 128 5.30 -11.89 3.16
N TYR A 129 6.12 -12.50 2.33
CA TYR A 129 7.49 -12.91 2.68
C TYR A 129 8.56 -12.01 2.08
N VAL A 130 8.17 -11.07 1.24
CA VAL A 130 9.08 -10.05 0.70
C VAL A 130 9.18 -8.91 1.71
N MET A 131 10.30 -8.86 2.40
CA MET A 131 10.62 -7.77 3.32
C MET A 131 11.27 -6.62 2.57
N VAL A 132 11.00 -5.41 3.02
CA VAL A 132 11.57 -4.19 2.46
C VAL A 132 11.96 -3.20 3.55
N ALA A 133 13.07 -2.50 3.34
CA ALA A 133 13.49 -1.36 4.14
C ALA A 133 14.05 -0.26 3.23
N VAL A 134 13.77 0.99 3.55
CA VAL A 134 14.23 2.16 2.81
C VAL A 134 15.08 3.02 3.73
N TYR A 135 16.28 3.34 3.26
CA TYR A 135 17.21 4.27 3.91
C TYR A 135 17.32 5.54 3.08
N GLU A 136 17.26 6.70 3.73
CA GLU A 136 17.66 7.97 3.13
C GLU A 136 19.17 8.13 3.30
N TYR A 137 19.89 8.42 2.20
CA TYR A 137 21.33 8.63 2.20
C TYR A 137 21.67 10.04 2.68
N ASN A 138 22.47 10.14 3.72
CA ASN A 138 22.81 11.40 4.38
C ASN A 138 24.16 12.01 3.92
N GLY A 139 24.77 11.45 2.88
CA GLY A 139 26.07 11.91 2.38
C GLY A 139 27.22 10.99 2.81
N ALA A 140 28.36 11.17 2.14
CA ALA A 140 29.56 10.39 2.44
C ALA A 140 30.07 10.66 3.88
N GLY A 141 30.34 9.59 4.62
CA GLY A 141 30.82 9.67 6.01
C GLY A 141 29.72 9.79 7.07
N SER A 142 28.44 9.90 6.67
CA SER A 142 27.28 9.88 7.56
C SER A 142 26.57 8.55 7.47
N ALA A 143 26.01 8.07 8.58
CA ALA A 143 25.15 6.89 8.57
C ALA A 143 23.83 7.19 7.84
N ASP A 144 23.38 6.27 7.01
CA ASP A 144 22.08 6.35 6.36
C ASP A 144 20.95 6.27 7.40
N THR A 145 19.86 7.00 7.19
CA THR A 145 18.71 6.99 8.09
C THR A 145 17.65 6.02 7.58
N LEU A 146 17.24 5.05 8.40
CA LEU A 146 16.10 4.18 8.12
C LEU A 146 14.82 5.02 8.16
N VAL A 147 14.12 5.14 7.03
CA VAL A 147 12.92 5.97 6.88
C VAL A 147 11.64 5.15 6.66
N ALA A 148 11.77 3.87 6.29
CA ALA A 148 10.64 2.94 6.21
C ALA A 148 11.10 1.49 6.39
N GLY A 149 10.27 0.67 7.02
CA GLY A 149 10.54 -0.75 7.27
C GLY A 149 11.45 -1.00 8.49
N PRO A 150 11.90 -2.25 8.72
CA PRO A 150 11.58 -3.44 7.92
C PRO A 150 10.10 -3.83 8.01
N ILE A 151 9.49 -4.11 6.89
CA ILE A 151 8.07 -4.47 6.80
C ILE A 151 7.83 -5.40 5.60
N SER A 152 6.85 -6.30 5.70
CA SER A 152 6.39 -7.08 4.56
C SER A 152 5.68 -6.18 3.53
N VAL A 153 5.94 -6.39 2.25
CA VAL A 153 5.29 -5.61 1.19
C VAL A 153 3.78 -5.76 1.23
N ALA A 154 3.26 -6.96 1.58
CA ALA A 154 1.82 -7.19 1.69
C ALA A 154 1.14 -6.39 2.81
N GLU A 155 1.89 -5.89 3.79
CA GLU A 155 1.38 -5.09 4.91
C GLU A 155 1.49 -3.58 4.70
N LEU A 156 2.05 -3.15 3.58
CA LEU A 156 2.11 -1.75 3.21
C LEU A 156 0.72 -1.22 2.80
N PRO A 157 0.47 0.08 2.96
CA PRO A 157 -0.74 0.72 2.43
C PRO A 157 -0.89 0.49 0.92
N ILE A 158 -2.09 0.16 0.49
CA ILE A 158 -2.39 -0.02 -0.93
C ILE A 158 -2.46 1.36 -1.60
N TYR A 159 -1.56 1.62 -2.54
CA TYR A 159 -1.59 2.82 -3.37
C TYR A 159 -2.56 2.65 -4.54
N LYS A 160 -2.45 1.53 -5.25
CA LYS A 160 -3.30 1.21 -6.41
C LYS A 160 -3.72 -0.25 -6.34
N LEU A 161 -5.02 -0.46 -6.38
CA LEU A 161 -5.64 -1.77 -6.46
C LEU A 161 -6.00 -2.07 -7.92
N ASP A 162 -5.57 -3.22 -8.44
CA ASP A 162 -6.01 -3.75 -9.72
C ASP A 162 -7.02 -4.89 -9.47
N SER A 163 -8.28 -4.65 -9.85
CA SER A 163 -9.37 -5.64 -9.67
C SER A 163 -9.28 -6.82 -10.64
N SER A 164 -8.50 -6.70 -11.70
CA SER A 164 -8.37 -7.74 -12.72
C SER A 164 -7.27 -8.75 -12.39
N ASP A 165 -6.16 -8.27 -11.80
CA ASP A 165 -5.04 -9.11 -11.38
C ASP A 165 -4.31 -8.47 -10.19
N ALA A 166 -4.45 -9.07 -9.01
CA ALA A 166 -3.84 -8.58 -7.78
C ALA A 166 -2.30 -8.48 -7.84
N ARG A 167 -1.65 -9.17 -8.79
CA ARG A 167 -0.21 -9.04 -9.02
C ARG A 167 0.19 -7.67 -9.58
N ASN A 168 -0.76 -6.90 -10.09
CA ASN A 168 -0.56 -5.52 -10.54
C ASN A 168 -0.76 -4.48 -9.43
N ASN A 169 -1.14 -4.89 -8.23
CA ASN A 169 -1.29 -3.98 -7.09
C ASN A 169 0.02 -3.23 -6.82
N ARG A 170 -0.11 -1.99 -6.34
CA ARG A 170 1.00 -1.16 -5.88
C ARG A 170 0.78 -0.78 -4.43
N TYR A 171 1.86 -0.83 -3.68
CA TYR A 171 1.88 -0.60 -2.23
C TYR A 171 2.78 0.59 -1.94
N SER A 172 2.32 1.53 -1.11
CA SER A 172 3.09 2.72 -0.75
C SER A 172 4.08 2.40 0.36
N ILE A 173 5.38 2.54 0.07
CA ILE A 173 6.42 2.31 1.07
C ILE A 173 6.86 3.61 1.76
N LEU A 174 6.79 4.74 1.06
CA LEU A 174 7.24 6.03 1.57
C LEU A 174 6.44 7.17 0.94
N PHE A 175 6.00 8.11 1.78
CA PHE A 175 5.50 9.44 1.37
C PHE A 175 6.52 10.48 1.82
N ASN A 176 6.96 11.34 0.92
CA ASN A 176 7.93 12.37 1.28
C ASN A 176 7.79 13.61 0.39
N THR A 177 8.49 14.66 0.78
CA THR A 177 8.61 15.91 0.03
C THR A 177 10.05 16.14 -0.39
N VAL A 178 10.24 16.77 -1.54
CA VAL A 178 11.53 17.23 -2.01
C VAL A 178 11.45 18.73 -2.29
N GLY A 179 12.44 19.48 -1.83
CA GLY A 179 12.50 20.93 -1.98
C GLY A 179 12.59 21.37 -3.44
N SER A 180 12.31 22.65 -3.69
CA SER A 180 12.51 23.27 -5.01
C SER A 180 13.99 23.29 -5.41
N THR A 181 14.29 23.57 -6.68
CA THR A 181 15.67 23.66 -7.21
C THR A 181 16.58 24.64 -6.47
N SER A 182 16.02 25.67 -5.84
CA SER A 182 16.75 26.63 -5.01
C SER A 182 17.02 26.13 -3.58
N SER A 183 16.49 24.96 -3.20
CA SER A 183 16.66 24.39 -1.87
C SER A 183 17.83 23.39 -1.85
N SER A 184 18.55 23.34 -0.74
CA SER A 184 19.56 22.29 -0.49
C SER A 184 18.93 20.88 -0.41
N THR A 185 17.61 20.79 -0.27
CA THR A 185 16.84 19.54 -0.22
C THR A 185 16.18 19.19 -1.55
N SER A 186 16.64 19.78 -2.67
CA SER A 186 16.10 19.51 -4.02
C SER A 186 16.37 18.11 -4.55
N THR A 187 17.31 17.40 -3.92
CA THR A 187 17.65 16.01 -4.27
C THR A 187 17.63 15.14 -3.03
N LYS A 188 17.02 13.98 -3.17
CA LYS A 188 17.02 12.90 -2.16
C LYS A 188 17.49 11.60 -2.80
N THR A 189 18.31 10.87 -2.06
CA THR A 189 18.81 9.56 -2.48
C THR A 189 18.32 8.51 -1.50
N TYR A 190 17.75 7.44 -2.04
CA TYR A 190 17.26 6.32 -1.25
C TYR A 190 17.97 5.03 -1.61
N LYS A 191 18.22 4.21 -0.60
CA LYS A 191 18.71 2.84 -0.72
C LYS A 191 17.59 1.91 -0.27
N ILE A 192 17.09 1.06 -1.18
CA ILE A 192 16.03 0.10 -0.92
C ILE A 192 16.66 -1.27 -0.77
N LYS A 193 16.51 -1.87 0.38
CA LYS A 193 16.90 -3.25 0.68
C LYS A 193 15.67 -4.13 0.64
N THR A 194 15.80 -5.30 0.02
CA THR A 194 14.73 -6.30 -0.04
C THR A 194 15.30 -7.68 0.23
N TRP A 195 14.57 -8.51 0.95
CA TRP A 195 14.97 -9.88 1.26
C TRP A 195 13.76 -10.80 1.44
N LEU A 196 14.02 -12.10 1.41
CA LEU A 196 13.05 -13.12 1.77
C LEU A 196 13.06 -13.32 3.28
N SER A 197 11.92 -13.16 3.93
CA SER A 197 11.78 -13.35 5.38
C SER A 197 12.14 -14.78 5.81
N ASP A 198 12.76 -14.93 6.99
CA ASP A 198 12.99 -16.24 7.64
C ASP A 198 11.68 -16.93 8.07
N LYS A 199 10.58 -16.20 8.08
CA LYS A 199 9.23 -16.75 8.28
C LYS A 199 8.64 -17.36 7.01
N ALA A 200 9.34 -17.27 5.87
CA ALA A 200 8.88 -17.87 4.62
C ALA A 200 8.86 -19.40 4.75
N ILE A 201 7.74 -19.99 4.32
CA ILE A 201 7.62 -21.44 4.24
C ILE A 201 8.55 -21.99 3.14
N PRO A 202 9.01 -23.26 3.24
CA PRO A 202 9.92 -23.86 2.24
C PRO A 202 9.41 -23.72 0.80
N ALA A 203 8.10 -23.80 0.58
CA ALA A 203 7.49 -23.60 -0.73
C ALA A 203 7.82 -22.25 -1.38
N ALA A 204 8.01 -21.18 -0.63
CA ALA A 204 8.37 -19.86 -1.15
C ALA A 204 9.80 -19.84 -1.75
N SER A 205 10.67 -20.75 -1.37
CA SER A 205 12.04 -20.86 -1.90
C SER A 205 12.11 -21.27 -3.37
N TYR A 206 11.02 -21.80 -3.92
CA TYR A 206 10.92 -22.25 -5.33
C TYR A 206 10.19 -21.23 -6.21
N THR A 207 9.97 -20.01 -5.70
CA THR A 207 9.29 -18.94 -6.41
C THR A 207 10.27 -17.92 -6.96
N TYR A 208 9.80 -17.09 -7.88
CA TYR A 208 10.61 -16.07 -8.53
C TYR A 208 10.47 -14.73 -7.84
N PHE A 209 11.58 -14.10 -7.52
CA PHE A 209 11.63 -12.78 -6.87
C PHE A 209 11.77 -11.68 -7.93
N TYR A 210 10.64 -11.08 -8.31
CA TYR A 210 10.57 -9.98 -9.27
C TYR A 210 9.76 -8.83 -8.67
N ILE A 211 10.46 -7.83 -8.19
CA ILE A 211 9.89 -6.65 -7.54
C ILE A 211 10.24 -5.40 -8.33
N ASN A 212 9.29 -4.50 -8.46
CA ASN A 212 9.47 -3.19 -9.10
C ASN A 212 9.15 -2.08 -8.10
N THR A 213 9.96 -1.02 -8.16
CA THR A 213 9.73 0.22 -7.43
C THR A 213 9.40 1.34 -8.41
N GLU A 214 8.46 2.20 -8.07
CA GLU A 214 8.11 3.37 -8.85
C GLU A 214 7.96 4.59 -7.96
N ILE A 215 8.27 5.76 -8.49
CA ILE A 215 8.01 7.03 -7.83
C ILE A 215 6.89 7.74 -8.59
N VAL A 216 5.86 8.13 -7.85
CA VAL A 216 4.76 8.93 -8.38
C VAL A 216 4.82 10.30 -7.73
N ALA A 217 4.96 11.35 -8.54
CA ALA A 217 4.77 12.71 -8.06
C ALA A 217 3.27 12.95 -7.83
N GLU A 218 2.91 13.37 -6.64
CA GLU A 218 1.53 13.59 -6.27
C GLU A 218 1.39 14.97 -5.63
N VAL A 219 0.39 15.73 -6.05
CA VAL A 219 -0.05 16.90 -5.28
C VAL A 219 -0.84 16.38 -4.09
N VAL A 220 -0.28 16.61 -2.93
CA VAL A 220 -0.68 15.97 -1.66
C VAL A 220 -2.17 16.03 -1.41
N ASN A 221 -2.80 14.88 -1.43
CA ASN A 221 -3.69 14.52 -0.34
C ASN A 221 -3.03 13.34 0.36
N ALA A 222 -2.39 13.60 1.49
CA ALA A 222 -1.87 12.53 2.32
C ALA A 222 -2.98 11.49 2.49
N LYS A 223 -2.71 10.22 2.13
CA LYS A 223 -3.69 9.14 2.35
C LYS A 223 -4.12 9.22 3.80
N MET A 224 -5.43 9.24 4.02
CA MET A 224 -5.99 9.38 5.35
C MET A 224 -5.58 8.18 6.20
N SER A 225 -5.01 8.42 7.36
CA SER A 225 -4.82 7.40 8.38
C SER A 225 -6.01 7.37 9.33
N TYR A 226 -6.36 6.19 9.81
CA TYR A 226 -7.46 5.97 10.74
C TYR A 226 -6.95 5.63 12.13
N ASN A 227 -7.71 6.07 13.15
CA ASN A 227 -7.58 5.57 14.50
C ASN A 227 -8.73 4.57 14.75
N LEU A 228 -8.39 3.38 15.19
CA LEU A 228 -9.34 2.30 15.44
C LEU A 228 -9.43 2.05 16.95
N SER A 229 -10.63 2.09 17.51
CA SER A 229 -10.85 1.78 18.94
C SER A 229 -12.06 0.90 19.16
N GLY A 230 -12.00 0.12 20.22
CA GLY A 230 -13.07 -0.82 20.55
C GLY A 230 -12.81 -1.60 21.81
N THR A 231 -13.48 -2.76 21.92
CA THR A 231 -13.36 -3.67 23.07
C THR A 231 -13.10 -5.10 22.60
N ILE A 232 -12.35 -5.85 23.44
CA ILE A 232 -12.13 -7.30 23.26
C ILE A 232 -12.82 -8.03 24.40
N THR A 233 -13.61 -9.07 24.07
CA THR A 233 -14.39 -9.88 25.00
C THR A 233 -14.18 -11.37 24.74
N ASP A 234 -14.62 -12.24 25.66
CA ASP A 234 -14.78 -13.69 25.43
C ASP A 234 -16.21 -14.06 24.98
N GLY A 235 -17.00 -13.06 24.57
CA GLY A 235 -18.42 -13.18 24.28
C GLY A 235 -19.31 -12.73 25.44
N THR A 236 -18.82 -12.73 26.67
CA THR A 236 -19.55 -12.33 27.89
C THR A 236 -18.81 -11.25 28.65
N ASN A 237 -17.52 -11.46 28.91
CA ASN A 237 -16.71 -10.59 29.77
C ASN A 237 -15.71 -9.79 28.93
N ASN A 238 -15.42 -8.57 29.34
CA ASN A 238 -14.33 -7.77 28.81
C ASN A 238 -12.98 -8.39 29.21
N LEU A 239 -12.08 -8.52 28.25
CA LEU A 239 -10.77 -9.13 28.47
C LEU A 239 -9.69 -8.08 28.71
N SER A 240 -9.13 -8.07 29.91
CA SER A 240 -7.96 -7.24 30.25
C SER A 240 -6.68 -7.95 29.86
N GLY A 241 -5.71 -7.21 29.34
CA GLY A 241 -4.40 -7.74 28.96
C GLY A 241 -4.36 -8.53 27.64
N ALA A 242 -5.45 -8.53 26.87
CA ALA A 242 -5.41 -9.05 25.50
C ALA A 242 -4.62 -8.08 24.60
N THR A 243 -3.73 -8.59 23.76
CA THR A 243 -2.95 -7.77 22.83
C THR A 243 -3.47 -7.96 21.42
N ILE A 244 -3.90 -6.87 20.77
CA ILE A 244 -4.19 -6.82 19.34
C ILE A 244 -2.98 -6.29 18.60
N SER A 245 -2.57 -6.95 17.53
CA SER A 245 -1.39 -6.64 16.73
C SER A 245 -1.73 -6.62 15.25
N LEU A 246 -1.28 -5.58 14.57
CA LEU A 246 -1.29 -5.44 13.11
C LEU A 246 0.16 -5.22 12.63
N GLN A 247 0.40 -5.38 11.33
CA GLN A 247 1.70 -5.16 10.71
C GLN A 247 2.86 -5.87 11.44
N ASN A 248 2.71 -7.18 11.69
CA ASN A 248 3.72 -8.00 12.39
C ASN A 248 4.19 -7.40 13.74
N GLY A 249 3.30 -6.69 14.43
CA GLY A 249 3.61 -6.10 15.73
C GLY A 249 4.02 -4.62 15.71
N SER A 250 4.14 -3.98 14.56
CA SER A 250 4.46 -2.55 14.50
C SER A 250 3.29 -1.66 14.94
N LEU A 251 2.05 -2.13 14.82
CA LEU A 251 0.86 -1.51 15.40
C LEU A 251 0.27 -2.44 16.45
N THR A 252 0.38 -2.09 17.71
CA THR A 252 -0.10 -2.91 18.82
C THR A 252 -0.88 -2.11 19.85
N SER A 253 -1.83 -2.77 20.49
CA SER A 253 -2.54 -2.23 21.66
C SER A 253 -2.87 -3.35 22.63
N THR A 254 -2.63 -3.13 23.91
CA THR A 254 -3.04 -4.05 24.98
C THR A 254 -4.30 -3.51 25.65
N THR A 255 -5.29 -4.36 25.84
CA THR A 255 -6.56 -3.96 26.42
C THR A 255 -6.44 -3.56 27.88
N SER A 256 -7.16 -2.51 28.24
CA SER A 256 -7.34 -2.04 29.62
C SER A 256 -8.19 -3.03 30.44
N SER A 257 -8.41 -2.72 31.73
CA SER A 257 -9.31 -3.47 32.61
C SER A 257 -10.76 -3.53 32.10
N SER A 258 -11.18 -2.57 31.27
CA SER A 258 -12.49 -2.57 30.62
C SER A 258 -12.50 -3.29 29.26
N GLY A 259 -11.42 -3.98 28.88
CA GLY A 259 -11.26 -4.63 27.61
C GLY A 259 -11.04 -3.67 26.42
N ALA A 260 -10.83 -2.37 26.69
CA ALA A 260 -10.71 -1.36 25.65
C ALA A 260 -9.31 -1.36 24.99
N PHE A 261 -9.28 -1.21 23.67
CA PHE A 261 -8.07 -1.04 22.88
C PHE A 261 -8.14 0.22 22.00
N SER A 262 -6.99 0.72 21.57
CA SER A 262 -6.87 1.80 20.59
C SER A 262 -5.61 1.61 19.75
N LEU A 263 -5.76 1.69 18.43
CA LEU A 263 -4.70 1.66 17.42
C LEU A 263 -4.78 2.93 16.60
N SER A 264 -3.66 3.53 16.28
CA SER A 264 -3.58 4.75 15.49
C SER A 264 -2.66 4.59 14.29
N GLY A 265 -2.83 5.46 13.26
CA GLY A 265 -1.97 5.45 12.09
C GLY A 265 -2.25 4.29 11.12
N ILE A 266 -3.48 3.78 11.06
CA ILE A 266 -3.87 2.70 10.16
C ILE A 266 -4.23 3.29 8.80
N TYR A 267 -3.45 2.98 7.77
CA TYR A 267 -3.72 3.39 6.40
C TYR A 267 -4.58 2.35 5.66
N PRO A 268 -5.24 2.72 4.53
CA PRO A 268 -5.84 1.73 3.66
C PRO A 268 -4.84 0.65 3.26
N GLY A 269 -5.22 -0.62 3.42
CA GLY A 269 -4.32 -1.76 3.19
C GLY A 269 -4.92 -3.08 3.65
N VAL A 270 -4.16 -4.15 3.49
CA VAL A 270 -4.50 -5.50 3.99
C VAL A 270 -3.59 -5.83 5.15
N TYR A 271 -4.17 -6.14 6.30
CA TYR A 271 -3.46 -6.36 7.55
C TYR A 271 -3.66 -7.79 8.06
N ASN A 272 -2.57 -8.39 8.51
CA ASN A 272 -2.64 -9.52 9.42
C ASN A 272 -3.07 -8.99 10.80
N VAL A 273 -4.12 -9.59 11.36
CA VAL A 273 -4.61 -9.25 12.70
C VAL A 273 -4.39 -10.45 13.60
N ASP A 274 -3.48 -10.31 14.53
CA ASP A 274 -3.23 -11.32 15.57
C ASP A 274 -3.70 -10.76 16.93
N ILE A 275 -4.52 -11.53 17.63
CA ILE A 275 -4.96 -11.19 18.97
C ILE A 275 -4.41 -12.25 19.90
N THR A 276 -3.61 -11.84 20.89
CA THR A 276 -3.03 -12.77 21.86
C THR A 276 -3.68 -12.56 23.22
N TYR A 277 -4.20 -13.64 23.79
CA TYR A 277 -4.75 -13.67 25.12
C TYR A 277 -4.45 -15.00 25.80
N ASN A 278 -3.95 -14.99 27.06
CA ASN A 278 -3.55 -16.18 27.79
C ASN A 278 -2.64 -17.14 26.99
N ASN A 279 -1.64 -16.61 26.31
CA ASN A 279 -0.70 -17.34 25.44
C ASN A 279 -1.34 -18.04 24.22
N VAL A 280 -2.61 -17.77 23.92
CA VAL A 280 -3.29 -18.23 22.70
C VAL A 280 -3.35 -17.09 21.71
N THR A 281 -2.97 -17.35 20.45
CA THR A 281 -3.05 -16.38 19.37
C THR A 281 -4.22 -16.70 18.42
N TYR A 282 -5.11 -15.75 18.27
CA TYR A 282 -6.28 -15.76 17.40
C TYR A 282 -5.93 -14.99 16.12
N LYS A 283 -5.84 -15.71 15.00
CA LYS A 283 -5.41 -15.14 13.72
C LYS A 283 -6.58 -14.73 12.84
N GLY A 284 -6.44 -13.62 12.13
CA GLY A 284 -7.39 -13.16 11.14
C GLY A 284 -6.80 -12.11 10.21
N ASN A 285 -7.68 -11.45 9.44
CA ASN A 285 -7.29 -10.40 8.50
C ASN A 285 -8.27 -9.24 8.56
N LEU A 286 -7.77 -8.04 8.27
CA LEU A 286 -8.54 -6.82 8.14
C LEU A 286 -8.10 -6.07 6.89
N THR A 287 -9.00 -5.90 5.93
CA THR A 287 -8.77 -4.98 4.82
C THR A 287 -9.40 -3.63 5.17
N VAL A 288 -8.59 -2.59 5.16
CA VAL A 288 -9.04 -1.20 5.37
C VAL A 288 -9.10 -0.51 4.03
N VAL A 289 -10.23 0.07 3.68
CA VAL A 289 -10.43 0.83 2.44
C VAL A 289 -11.04 2.19 2.73
N GLU A 290 -10.73 3.16 1.87
CA GLU A 290 -11.40 4.46 1.91
C GLU A 290 -12.83 4.35 1.39
N GLY A 291 -13.75 5.13 1.97
CA GLY A 291 -15.14 5.18 1.57
C GLY A 291 -15.87 6.41 2.09
N THR A 292 -17.13 6.51 1.76
CA THR A 292 -17.99 7.64 2.14
C THR A 292 -18.61 7.50 3.53
N SER A 293 -18.63 6.29 4.08
CA SER A 293 -19.18 5.99 5.40
C SER A 293 -18.37 4.90 6.08
N VAL A 294 -18.45 4.86 7.42
CA VAL A 294 -17.80 3.80 8.19
C VAL A 294 -18.68 2.55 8.19
N ALA A 295 -18.14 1.45 7.70
CA ALA A 295 -18.79 0.15 7.71
C ALA A 295 -17.78 -0.97 7.99
N LEU A 296 -18.18 -1.97 8.76
CA LEU A 296 -17.42 -3.20 8.98
C LEU A 296 -18.25 -4.39 8.51
N SER A 297 -17.67 -5.22 7.65
CA SER A 297 -18.33 -6.41 7.12
C SER A 297 -17.43 -7.64 7.24
N SER A 298 -18.01 -8.80 7.53
CA SER A 298 -17.31 -10.07 7.42
C SER A 298 -17.21 -10.48 5.96
N MET A 299 -16.03 -10.92 5.55
CA MET A 299 -15.75 -11.49 4.22
C MET A 299 -15.86 -13.02 4.23
N GLY A 300 -16.14 -13.62 5.39
CA GLY A 300 -16.31 -15.06 5.55
C GLY A 300 -15.02 -15.79 6.00
N SER A 301 -15.14 -17.11 6.02
CA SER A 301 -14.08 -18.03 6.43
C SER A 301 -13.78 -19.13 5.39
N THR A 302 -14.33 -19.01 4.21
CA THR A 302 -14.09 -19.92 3.07
C THR A 302 -13.98 -19.11 1.79
N PHE A 303 -13.33 -19.69 0.79
CA PHE A 303 -13.22 -19.08 -0.53
C PHE A 303 -13.49 -20.08 -1.64
N SER A 304 -13.84 -19.55 -2.82
CA SER A 304 -13.88 -20.26 -4.09
C SER A 304 -13.25 -19.39 -5.18
N GLY A 305 -12.55 -19.99 -6.12
CA GLY A 305 -11.90 -19.31 -7.25
C GLY A 305 -10.70 -20.06 -7.76
N SER A 306 -10.31 -19.80 -8.99
CA SER A 306 -9.22 -20.49 -9.69
C SER A 306 -7.88 -19.74 -9.66
N ASN A 307 -7.88 -18.47 -9.21
CA ASN A 307 -6.68 -17.64 -9.11
C ASN A 307 -6.50 -17.20 -7.67
N ILE A 308 -5.53 -17.77 -6.98
CA ILE A 308 -5.28 -17.53 -5.55
C ILE A 308 -4.92 -16.06 -5.26
N TYR A 309 -4.29 -15.34 -6.17
CA TYR A 309 -4.00 -13.91 -6.01
C TYR A 309 -5.29 -13.09 -5.98
N ASN A 310 -6.23 -13.40 -6.87
CA ASN A 310 -7.53 -12.72 -6.90
C ASN A 310 -8.40 -13.14 -5.72
N VAL A 311 -8.30 -14.39 -5.26
CA VAL A 311 -8.94 -14.86 -4.02
C VAL A 311 -8.44 -14.03 -2.83
N ALA A 312 -7.13 -13.88 -2.67
CA ALA A 312 -6.55 -13.07 -1.60
C ALA A 312 -7.10 -11.65 -1.62
N ASN A 313 -7.12 -11.02 -2.79
CA ASN A 313 -7.62 -9.65 -2.97
C ASN A 313 -9.14 -9.54 -2.72
N THR A 314 -9.93 -10.48 -3.25
CA THR A 314 -11.40 -10.49 -3.13
C THR A 314 -11.84 -10.62 -1.67
N TYR A 315 -11.18 -11.51 -0.92
CA TYR A 315 -11.56 -11.81 0.47
C TYR A 315 -10.78 -10.99 1.51
N GLY A 316 -9.90 -10.06 1.07
CA GLY A 316 -9.13 -9.22 2.00
C GLY A 316 -8.22 -10.01 2.91
N THR A 317 -7.53 -11.00 2.36
CA THR A 317 -6.54 -11.82 3.04
C THR A 317 -5.21 -11.81 2.29
N THR A 318 -4.21 -12.54 2.78
CA THR A 318 -2.90 -12.66 2.14
C THR A 318 -2.66 -14.09 1.65
N LEU A 319 -1.79 -14.25 0.67
CA LEU A 319 -1.44 -15.57 0.14
C LEU A 319 -0.87 -16.48 1.24
N ALA A 320 0.00 -15.96 2.11
CA ALA A 320 0.58 -16.73 3.20
C ALA A 320 -0.50 -17.26 4.15
N LYS A 321 -1.53 -16.47 4.44
CA LYS A 321 -2.66 -16.92 5.28
C LYS A 321 -3.48 -18.01 4.60
N ILE A 322 -3.74 -17.90 3.29
CA ILE A 322 -4.44 -18.97 2.54
C ILE A 322 -3.63 -20.25 2.57
N ILE A 323 -2.34 -20.17 2.28
CA ILE A 323 -1.42 -21.30 2.26
C ILE A 323 -1.36 -21.98 3.63
N SER A 324 -1.12 -21.20 4.69
CA SER A 324 -1.05 -21.72 6.06
C SER A 324 -2.36 -22.35 6.53
N LYS A 325 -3.51 -21.74 6.22
CA LYS A 325 -4.83 -22.25 6.67
C LYS A 325 -5.23 -23.55 5.97
N ASN A 326 -4.72 -23.79 4.77
CA ASN A 326 -5.05 -24.98 3.96
C ASN A 326 -3.94 -26.03 3.97
N ASN A 327 -2.90 -25.88 4.79
CA ASN A 327 -1.75 -26.80 4.92
C ASN A 327 -1.11 -27.13 3.57
N ILE A 328 -0.83 -26.08 2.78
CA ILE A 328 -0.28 -26.23 1.44
C ILE A 328 1.24 -26.30 1.53
N ASP A 329 1.84 -27.40 1.09
CA ASP A 329 3.28 -27.64 1.20
C ASP A 329 4.09 -27.05 0.03
N THR A 330 3.44 -26.87 -1.12
CA THR A 330 4.10 -26.34 -2.33
C THR A 330 3.29 -25.21 -2.95
N TYR A 331 3.98 -24.21 -3.50
CA TYR A 331 3.33 -23.06 -4.12
C TYR A 331 2.59 -23.42 -5.42
N SER A 332 3.12 -24.37 -6.17
CA SER A 332 2.47 -24.92 -7.37
C SER A 332 1.14 -25.60 -7.04
N SER A 333 1.03 -26.22 -5.86
CA SER A 333 -0.23 -26.77 -5.37
C SER A 333 -1.20 -25.65 -4.95
N ALA A 334 -0.71 -24.55 -4.42
CA ALA A 334 -1.53 -23.39 -4.04
C ALA A 334 -2.24 -22.77 -5.25
N ALA A 335 -1.53 -22.64 -6.38
CA ALA A 335 -2.09 -22.07 -7.61
C ALA A 335 -3.25 -22.89 -8.20
N SER A 336 -3.33 -24.18 -7.91
CA SER A 336 -4.37 -25.10 -8.40
C SER A 336 -5.60 -25.17 -7.49
N ILE A 337 -5.60 -24.53 -6.32
CA ILE A 337 -6.73 -24.60 -5.37
C ILE A 337 -7.91 -23.79 -5.89
N SER A 338 -9.05 -24.45 -6.06
CA SER A 338 -10.30 -23.81 -6.47
C SER A 338 -11.22 -23.43 -5.31
N SER A 339 -11.01 -23.98 -4.11
CA SER A 339 -11.75 -23.66 -2.90
C SER A 339 -10.96 -24.02 -1.65
N GLY A 340 -11.25 -23.38 -0.52
CA GLY A 340 -10.56 -23.67 0.73
C GLY A 340 -11.07 -22.84 1.89
N SER A 341 -10.34 -22.96 3.02
CA SER A 341 -10.64 -22.24 4.26
C SER A 341 -9.84 -20.96 4.36
N LEU A 342 -10.41 -19.95 5.04
CA LEU A 342 -9.75 -18.70 5.41
C LEU A 342 -9.70 -18.58 6.92
N TYR A 343 -8.76 -17.78 7.44
CA TYR A 343 -8.95 -17.19 8.76
C TYR A 343 -10.10 -16.19 8.72
N PRO A 344 -10.73 -15.83 9.85
CA PRO A 344 -11.74 -14.77 9.86
C PRO A 344 -11.23 -13.52 9.17
N THR A 345 -11.92 -13.07 8.15
CA THR A 345 -11.55 -11.91 7.34
C THR A 345 -12.61 -10.85 7.40
N TYR A 346 -12.18 -9.60 7.54
CA TYR A 346 -13.05 -8.45 7.68
C TYR A 346 -12.63 -7.33 6.73
N LYS A 347 -13.64 -6.57 6.28
CA LYS A 347 -13.42 -5.35 5.51
C LYS A 347 -13.97 -4.18 6.29
N LEU A 348 -13.11 -3.23 6.61
CA LEU A 348 -13.43 -1.96 7.23
C LEU A 348 -13.39 -0.86 6.17
N THR A 349 -14.50 -0.22 5.94
CA THR A 349 -14.56 0.99 5.13
C THR A 349 -14.46 2.19 6.06
N GLY A 350 -13.48 3.05 5.83
CA GLY A 350 -13.28 4.30 6.56
C GLY A 350 -13.92 5.47 5.83
N ALA A 351 -14.64 6.33 6.55
CA ALA A 351 -15.10 7.62 6.03
C ALA A 351 -13.99 8.68 6.13
N ALA A 352 -14.24 9.87 5.67
CA ALA A 352 -13.35 11.03 5.80
C ALA A 352 -13.00 11.40 7.26
N SER A 353 -13.65 10.80 8.25
CA SER A 353 -13.30 10.89 9.67
C SER A 353 -12.12 9.99 10.00
N ALA A 354 -11.08 10.55 10.62
CA ALA A 354 -9.90 9.80 11.03
C ALA A 354 -10.13 8.84 12.21
N SER A 355 -11.31 8.83 12.85
CA SER A 355 -11.59 8.02 14.04
C SER A 355 -12.73 7.04 13.81
N ILE A 356 -12.44 5.76 14.00
CA ILE A 356 -13.38 4.66 13.91
C ILE A 356 -13.47 4.02 15.30
N SER A 357 -14.59 4.19 15.97
CA SER A 357 -14.83 3.69 17.33
C SER A 357 -15.95 2.65 17.36
N GLY A 358 -16.07 1.96 18.48
CA GLY A 358 -17.14 1.00 18.74
C GLY A 358 -16.93 -0.37 18.08
N ILE A 359 -15.70 -0.70 17.70
CA ILE A 359 -15.35 -2.04 17.22
C ILE A 359 -15.46 -3.01 18.41
N LYS A 360 -16.17 -4.10 18.19
CA LYS A 360 -16.32 -5.19 19.17
C LYS A 360 -15.65 -6.44 18.62
N ILE A 361 -14.74 -7.01 19.37
CA ILE A 361 -14.04 -8.26 19.05
C ILE A 361 -14.41 -9.28 20.11
N ALA A 362 -15.00 -10.41 19.72
CA ALA A 362 -15.33 -11.50 20.62
C ALA A 362 -14.49 -12.72 20.29
N LEU A 363 -13.63 -13.15 21.24
CA LEU A 363 -12.80 -14.33 21.10
C LEU A 363 -13.62 -15.60 21.35
N ASN A 364 -13.45 -16.59 20.49
CA ASN A 364 -13.97 -17.93 20.67
C ASN A 364 -12.82 -18.85 21.10
N THR A 365 -12.76 -19.15 22.39
CA THR A 365 -11.70 -19.98 22.99
C THR A 365 -11.77 -21.45 22.62
N THR A 366 -12.93 -21.91 22.11
CA THR A 366 -13.13 -23.32 21.73
C THR A 366 -12.42 -23.67 20.43
N ASN A 367 -12.44 -22.75 19.45
CA ASN A 367 -11.88 -22.99 18.10
C ASN A 367 -10.75 -22.01 17.72
N ASN A 368 -10.27 -21.22 18.68
CA ASN A 368 -9.22 -20.22 18.51
C ASN A 368 -9.50 -19.24 17.34
N THR A 369 -10.75 -18.80 17.23
CA THR A 369 -11.19 -17.79 16.26
C THR A 369 -11.73 -16.56 16.98
N TYR A 370 -12.04 -15.53 16.24
CA TYR A 370 -12.75 -14.38 16.78
C TYR A 370 -13.78 -13.85 15.78
N THR A 371 -14.75 -13.10 16.29
CA THR A 371 -15.66 -12.30 15.49
C THR A 371 -15.38 -10.83 15.70
N MET A 372 -15.58 -10.02 14.65
CA MET A 372 -15.45 -8.58 14.71
C MET A 372 -16.74 -7.95 14.19
N SER A 373 -17.27 -6.98 14.93
CA SER A 373 -18.47 -6.22 14.59
C SER A 373 -18.32 -4.75 14.99
N LYS A 374 -19.22 -3.91 14.48
CA LYS A 374 -19.30 -2.50 14.84
C LYS A 374 -20.74 -2.13 15.21
#